data_9790ca163fc7326538b8c8ae1522a29b
#
_entry.id   9790ca163fc7326538b8c8ae1522a29b
#
_cell.length_a   1.000
_cell.length_b   1.000
_cell.length_c   1.000
_cell.angle_alpha   90.00
_cell.angle_beta   90.00
_cell.angle_gamma   90.00
#
_symmetry.space_group_name_H-M   'P 1'
#
loop_
_entity.id
_entity.type
_entity.pdbx_description
1 polymer ?
#
loop_
_entity_poly.entity_id
_entity_poly.type
_entity_poly.pdbx_seq_one_letter_code
_entity_poly.pdbx_strand_id
1 'polypeptide(L)'
;LMPTWLNGNAEGLATYLYLGPDGIVDTDDYFVIAVNALGNGVSSSPSNSAQRPFPAFTIRDQVSLQYQLLTEHLNIEHLHAVVGASMGGYQTYEWLMMYPDFATHFVPIEGTPWYTFYDRLKGRAWQEVLALPEDSPEAIERKAHLLALIDGMVFWTPEYLNRERSIEQFDEWLAGMARFDNAAAISDRASHNAASAQHDIR
;
A
#
# COMPACT_ATOMS: atom_id res chain seq x y z
N LEU A 1 3.64 12.59 -9.14
CA LEU A 1 3.00 12.12 -7.90
C LEU A 1 3.17 10.61 -7.78
N MET A 2 3.53 10.15 -6.59
CA MET A 2 3.71 8.73 -6.31
C MET A 2 2.99 8.37 -5.00
N PRO A 3 1.76 7.84 -5.07
CA PRO A 3 1.04 7.34 -3.91
C PRO A 3 1.64 6.02 -3.42
N THR A 4 1.68 5.82 -2.09
CA THR A 4 2.25 4.62 -1.49
C THR A 4 1.33 3.41 -1.61
N TRP A 5 1.91 2.20 -1.54
CA TRP A 5 1.18 0.93 -1.51
C TRP A 5 0.65 0.59 -0.10
N LEU A 6 0.02 -0.57 0.04
CA LEU A 6 -0.54 -1.08 1.30
C LEU A 6 0.55 -1.11 2.39
N ASN A 7 0.33 -0.38 3.47
CA ASN A 7 1.27 -0.16 4.58
C ASN A 7 2.66 0.37 4.18
N GLY A 8 2.84 0.77 2.92
CA GLY A 8 4.07 1.39 2.47
C GLY A 8 4.19 2.85 2.90
N ASN A 9 5.40 3.35 2.92
CA ASN A 9 5.69 4.75 3.17
C ASN A 9 6.57 5.36 2.07
N ALA A 10 6.71 6.68 2.09
CA ALA A 10 7.46 7.41 1.07
C ALA A 10 8.94 7.01 1.00
N GLU A 11 9.57 6.66 2.13
CA GLU A 11 10.97 6.21 2.18
C GLU A 11 11.14 4.85 1.51
N GLY A 12 10.24 3.88 1.81
CA GLY A 12 10.21 2.59 1.17
C GLY A 12 9.96 2.72 -0.34
N LEU A 13 9.02 3.59 -0.73
CA LEU A 13 8.73 3.86 -2.14
C LEU A 13 9.96 4.39 -2.86
N ALA A 14 10.69 5.36 -2.28
CA ALA A 14 11.90 5.90 -2.85
C ALA A 14 12.98 4.82 -3.05
N THR A 15 13.11 3.90 -2.10
CA THR A 15 14.09 2.81 -2.16
C THR A 15 13.71 1.75 -3.21
N TYR A 16 12.46 1.27 -3.20
CA TYR A 16 12.03 0.15 -4.05
C TYR A 16 11.78 0.53 -5.51
N LEU A 17 11.37 1.77 -5.77
CA LEU A 17 11.18 2.27 -7.13
C LEU A 17 12.39 3.03 -7.68
N TYR A 18 13.54 2.90 -7.02
CA TYR A 18 14.79 3.52 -7.48
C TYR A 18 14.59 4.99 -7.89
N LEU A 19 14.10 5.82 -6.93
CA LEU A 19 14.01 7.25 -7.15
C LEU A 19 15.39 7.87 -6.96
N GLY A 20 15.82 8.67 -7.90
CA GLY A 20 17.10 9.35 -7.84
C GLY A 20 17.71 9.52 -9.21
N PRO A 21 18.90 10.09 -9.30
CA PRO A 21 19.66 10.17 -10.55
C PRO A 21 19.81 8.78 -11.16
N ASP A 22 19.53 8.64 -12.44
CA ASP A 22 19.53 7.37 -13.17
C ASP A 22 18.50 6.33 -12.68
N GLY A 23 17.53 6.73 -11.83
CA GLY A 23 16.47 5.86 -11.34
C GLY A 23 15.32 5.66 -12.33
N ILE A 24 14.30 4.87 -11.94
CA ILE A 24 13.07 4.73 -12.73
C ILE A 24 12.37 6.08 -12.90
N VAL A 25 12.42 6.92 -11.86
CA VAL A 25 12.05 8.33 -11.93
C VAL A 25 13.28 9.13 -11.54
N ASP A 26 13.87 9.79 -12.52
CA ASP A 26 15.05 10.63 -12.34
C ASP A 26 14.69 11.92 -11.59
N THR A 27 15.29 12.10 -10.42
CA THR A 27 15.04 13.30 -9.58
C THR A 27 15.82 14.52 -10.03
N ASP A 28 16.74 14.40 -10.98
CA ASP A 28 17.38 15.55 -11.62
C ASP A 28 16.44 16.20 -12.66
N ASP A 29 15.56 15.39 -13.27
CA ASP A 29 14.61 15.85 -14.27
C ASP A 29 13.21 16.14 -13.68
N TYR A 30 12.82 15.49 -12.59
CA TYR A 30 11.47 15.55 -12.04
C TYR A 30 11.42 15.90 -10.56
N PHE A 31 10.55 16.86 -10.22
CA PHE A 31 10.15 17.08 -8.83
C PHE A 31 9.17 15.98 -8.40
N VAL A 32 9.59 15.09 -7.50
CA VAL A 32 8.81 13.95 -7.06
C VAL A 32 8.07 14.26 -5.77
N ILE A 33 6.76 14.00 -5.77
CA ILE A 33 5.90 14.09 -4.59
C ILE A 33 5.47 12.67 -4.21
N ALA A 34 6.08 12.10 -3.18
CA ALA A 34 5.67 10.81 -2.61
C ALA A 34 4.68 11.06 -1.46
N VAL A 35 3.44 10.60 -1.62
CA VAL A 35 2.39 10.81 -0.62
C VAL A 35 2.16 9.54 0.17
N ASN A 36 2.34 9.63 1.49
CA ASN A 36 1.95 8.60 2.42
C ASN A 36 0.41 8.46 2.42
N ALA A 37 -0.09 7.30 2.04
CA ALA A 37 -1.51 7.03 1.98
C ALA A 37 -2.18 7.18 3.36
N LEU A 38 -3.42 7.66 3.39
CA LEU A 38 -4.24 7.67 4.60
C LEU A 38 -4.31 6.24 5.18
N GLY A 39 -4.04 6.09 6.45
CA GLY A 39 -4.07 4.78 7.12
C GLY A 39 -2.75 4.00 7.10
N ASN A 40 -1.62 4.58 6.65
CA ASN A 40 -0.34 3.86 6.53
C ASN A 40 0.59 3.94 7.77
N GLY A 41 0.13 4.53 8.88
CA GLY A 41 0.93 4.72 10.10
C GLY A 41 1.77 6.00 10.14
N VAL A 42 1.97 6.68 8.99
CA VAL A 42 2.67 7.99 8.89
C VAL A 42 1.66 9.12 8.72
N SER A 43 0.79 9.06 7.73
CA SER A 43 -0.41 9.90 7.64
C SER A 43 -1.41 9.53 8.73
N SER A 44 -2.52 10.26 8.85
CA SER A 44 -3.58 9.92 9.80
C SER A 44 -4.00 8.46 9.66
N SER A 45 -3.95 7.72 10.74
CA SER A 45 -4.07 6.26 10.74
C SER A 45 -4.74 5.75 12.00
N PRO A 46 -5.31 4.53 12.00
CA PRO A 46 -5.80 3.90 13.23
C PRO A 46 -4.77 3.90 14.35
N SER A 47 -3.50 3.68 14.05
CA SER A 47 -2.43 3.59 15.05
C SER A 47 -2.08 4.93 15.70
N ASN A 48 -2.18 6.05 14.99
CA ASN A 48 -1.72 7.37 15.43
C ASN A 48 -2.83 8.41 15.66
N SER A 49 -4.08 8.11 15.31
CA SER A 49 -5.21 9.01 15.52
C SER A 49 -5.77 8.91 16.94
N ALA A 50 -6.26 10.02 17.48
CA ALA A 50 -7.07 10.02 18.71
C ALA A 50 -8.53 9.60 18.46
N GLN A 51 -9.01 9.64 17.22
CA GLN A 51 -10.39 9.29 16.87
C GLN A 51 -10.58 7.77 16.93
N ARG A 52 -11.59 7.34 17.69
CA ARG A 52 -11.95 5.93 17.84
C ARG A 52 -13.46 5.76 17.68
N PRO A 53 -13.99 4.91 16.80
CA PRO A 53 -13.20 4.18 15.78
C PRO A 53 -12.59 5.14 14.75
N PHE A 54 -11.48 4.74 14.11
CA PHE A 54 -10.92 5.47 12.98
C PHE A 54 -11.93 5.44 11.82
N PRO A 55 -12.15 6.55 11.09
CA PRO A 55 -13.13 6.58 10.01
C PRO A 55 -12.81 5.56 8.92
N ALA A 56 -13.83 4.88 8.41
CA ALA A 56 -13.70 4.09 7.21
C ALA A 56 -13.44 5.02 6.02
N PHE A 57 -12.60 4.60 5.11
CA PHE A 57 -12.26 5.34 3.89
C PHE A 57 -12.12 4.38 2.70
N THR A 58 -12.13 4.94 1.51
CA THR A 58 -11.97 4.24 0.23
C THR A 58 -10.70 4.69 -0.47
N ILE A 59 -10.31 4.00 -1.56
CA ILE A 59 -9.22 4.45 -2.45
C ILE A 59 -9.55 5.83 -3.04
N ARG A 60 -10.81 6.07 -3.36
CA ARG A 60 -11.30 7.36 -3.86
C ARG A 60 -11.13 8.51 -2.87
N ASP A 61 -11.36 8.26 -1.58
CA ASP A 61 -11.14 9.25 -0.52
C ASP A 61 -9.65 9.62 -0.42
N GLN A 62 -8.76 8.64 -0.53
CA GLN A 62 -7.32 8.89 -0.54
C GLN A 62 -6.92 9.80 -1.70
N VAL A 63 -7.44 9.54 -2.90
CA VAL A 63 -7.17 10.35 -4.09
C VAL A 63 -7.73 11.77 -3.93
N SER A 64 -8.93 11.93 -3.35
CA SER A 64 -9.51 13.24 -3.06
C SER A 64 -8.61 14.07 -2.12
N LEU A 65 -8.07 13.43 -1.06
CA LEU A 65 -7.16 14.08 -0.13
C LEU A 65 -5.82 14.46 -0.78
N GLN A 66 -5.29 13.60 -1.66
CA GLN A 66 -4.08 13.91 -2.43
C GLN A 66 -4.31 15.09 -3.37
N TYR A 67 -5.45 15.15 -4.04
CA TYR A 67 -5.82 16.28 -4.89
C TYR A 67 -5.89 17.58 -4.10
N GLN A 68 -6.53 17.59 -2.93
CA GLN A 68 -6.58 18.75 -2.04
C GLN A 68 -5.18 19.17 -1.57
N LEU A 69 -4.33 18.20 -1.19
CA LEU A 69 -2.94 18.48 -0.81
C LEU A 69 -2.19 19.19 -1.94
N LEU A 70 -2.33 18.71 -3.17
CA LEU A 70 -1.64 19.32 -4.32
C LEU A 70 -2.16 20.71 -4.62
N THR A 71 -3.47 20.91 -4.70
CA THR A 71 -4.09 22.15 -5.15
C THR A 71 -4.14 23.22 -4.06
N GLU A 72 -4.51 22.86 -2.82
CA GLU A 72 -4.78 23.83 -1.76
C GLU A 72 -3.54 24.14 -0.89
N HIS A 73 -2.59 23.20 -0.78
CA HIS A 73 -1.42 23.35 0.09
C HIS A 73 -0.10 23.51 -0.68
N LEU A 74 0.05 22.80 -1.81
CA LEU A 74 1.26 22.87 -2.63
C LEU A 74 1.13 23.81 -3.84
N ASN A 75 -0.08 24.31 -4.13
CA ASN A 75 -0.39 25.16 -5.29
C ASN A 75 0.06 24.53 -6.63
N ILE A 76 -0.12 23.21 -6.77
CA ILE A 76 0.18 22.47 -7.98
C ILE A 76 -1.11 22.29 -8.76
N GLU A 77 -1.12 22.79 -9.99
CA GLU A 77 -2.30 22.77 -10.87
C GLU A 77 -2.24 21.66 -11.93
N HIS A 78 -1.08 21.04 -12.12
CA HIS A 78 -0.88 19.97 -13.10
C HIS A 78 0.29 19.07 -12.72
N LEU A 79 0.20 17.79 -13.06
CA LEU A 79 1.25 16.79 -12.87
C LEU A 79 1.77 16.28 -14.22
N HIS A 80 3.08 16.04 -14.32
CA HIS A 80 3.62 15.27 -15.44
C HIS A 80 3.10 13.83 -15.42
N ALA A 81 3.13 13.16 -14.26
CA ALA A 81 2.66 11.80 -14.12
C ALA A 81 2.11 11.49 -12.72
N VAL A 82 1.19 10.51 -12.67
CA VAL A 82 0.84 9.76 -11.46
C VAL A 82 1.34 8.33 -11.65
N VAL A 83 2.25 7.88 -10.78
CA VAL A 83 2.87 6.55 -10.86
C VAL A 83 2.66 5.84 -9.54
N GLY A 84 1.94 4.74 -9.53
CA GLY A 84 1.65 4.00 -8.30
C GLY A 84 1.73 2.50 -8.48
N ALA A 85 2.29 1.81 -7.47
CA ALA A 85 2.40 0.36 -7.44
C ALA A 85 1.41 -0.26 -6.46
N SER A 86 0.87 -1.44 -6.76
CA SER A 86 -0.06 -2.20 -5.92
C SER A 86 -1.29 -1.36 -5.53
N MET A 87 -1.56 -1.09 -4.25
CA MET A 87 -2.61 -0.16 -3.82
C MET A 87 -2.38 1.27 -4.36
N GLY A 88 -1.13 1.69 -4.59
CA GLY A 88 -0.81 2.91 -5.33
C GLY A 88 -1.28 2.85 -6.78
N GLY A 89 -1.28 1.68 -7.39
CA GLY A 89 -1.86 1.44 -8.71
C GLY A 89 -3.38 1.61 -8.72
N TYR A 90 -4.09 1.15 -7.68
CA TYR A 90 -5.53 1.43 -7.50
C TYR A 90 -5.79 2.94 -7.40
N GLN A 91 -4.97 3.65 -6.63
CA GLN A 91 -5.04 5.11 -6.52
C GLN A 91 -4.78 5.78 -7.88
N THR A 92 -3.85 5.26 -8.69
CA THR A 92 -3.57 5.78 -10.03
C THR A 92 -4.77 5.63 -10.98
N TYR A 93 -5.50 4.51 -10.91
CA TYR A 93 -6.75 4.35 -11.64
C TYR A 93 -7.83 5.33 -11.18
N GLU A 94 -7.99 5.54 -9.88
CA GLU A 94 -8.94 6.54 -9.36
C GLU A 94 -8.54 7.97 -9.75
N TRP A 95 -7.24 8.28 -9.77
CA TRP A 95 -6.75 9.56 -10.29
C TRP A 95 -7.17 9.79 -11.74
N LEU A 96 -6.99 8.78 -12.60
CA LEU A 96 -7.41 8.85 -14.01
C LEU A 96 -8.91 9.09 -14.14
N MET A 97 -9.72 8.46 -13.28
CA MET A 97 -11.19 8.59 -13.36
C MET A 97 -11.71 9.90 -12.77
N MET A 98 -11.11 10.39 -11.69
CA MET A 98 -11.59 11.57 -10.98
C MET A 98 -11.03 12.88 -11.58
N TYR A 99 -9.77 12.85 -12.01
CA TYR A 99 -9.03 14.03 -12.45
C TYR A 99 -8.22 13.75 -13.73
N PRO A 100 -8.87 13.35 -14.84
CA PRO A 100 -8.19 12.90 -16.06
C PRO A 100 -7.30 13.98 -16.70
N ASP A 101 -7.65 15.24 -16.53
CA ASP A 101 -6.92 16.39 -17.12
C ASP A 101 -5.84 16.93 -16.15
N PHE A 102 -5.74 16.42 -14.93
CA PHE A 102 -4.79 16.92 -13.94
C PHE A 102 -3.37 16.37 -14.12
N ALA A 103 -3.22 15.26 -14.84
CA ALA A 103 -1.92 14.69 -15.16
C ALA A 103 -1.82 14.30 -16.63
N THR A 104 -0.61 14.39 -17.19
CA THR A 104 -0.35 13.96 -18.58
C THR A 104 -0.26 12.44 -18.72
N HIS A 105 0.24 11.75 -17.70
CA HIS A 105 0.45 10.30 -17.71
C HIS A 105 -0.06 9.64 -16.43
N PHE A 106 -0.64 8.45 -16.59
CA PHE A 106 -1.07 7.60 -15.48
C PHE A 106 -0.44 6.22 -15.65
N VAL A 107 0.39 5.81 -14.69
CA VAL A 107 1.19 4.58 -14.74
C VAL A 107 0.85 3.70 -13.55
N PRO A 108 -0.22 2.90 -13.62
CA PRO A 108 -0.52 1.90 -12.60
C PRO A 108 0.38 0.69 -12.77
N ILE A 109 1.12 0.33 -11.73
CA ILE A 109 2.02 -0.84 -11.67
C ILE A 109 1.38 -1.86 -10.72
N GLU A 110 1.20 -3.10 -11.16
CA GLU A 110 0.60 -4.19 -10.34
C GLU A 110 -0.76 -3.85 -9.73
N GLY A 111 -1.43 -2.83 -10.25
CA GLY A 111 -2.79 -2.45 -9.89
C GLY A 111 -3.78 -2.98 -10.92
N THR A 112 -5.03 -3.15 -10.51
CA THR A 112 -6.15 -3.50 -11.39
C THR A 112 -7.25 -2.44 -11.30
N PRO A 113 -8.03 -2.21 -12.38
CA PRO A 113 -9.11 -1.21 -12.35
C PRO A 113 -10.30 -1.63 -11.46
N TRP A 114 -10.36 -2.86 -11.01
CA TRP A 114 -11.32 -3.36 -10.04
C TRP A 114 -10.71 -4.49 -9.22
N TYR A 115 -11.27 -4.73 -8.04
CA TYR A 115 -10.85 -5.81 -7.14
C TYR A 115 -11.25 -7.16 -7.73
N THR A 116 -10.29 -7.90 -8.29
CA THR A 116 -10.51 -9.16 -9.01
C THR A 116 -10.96 -10.30 -8.08
N PHE A 117 -11.34 -11.45 -8.66
CA PHE A 117 -11.65 -12.64 -7.86
C PHE A 117 -10.45 -13.07 -6.99
N TYR A 118 -9.25 -13.05 -7.57
CA TYR A 118 -8.02 -13.39 -6.81
C TYR A 118 -7.72 -12.36 -5.72
N ASP A 119 -7.90 -11.06 -6.00
CA ASP A 119 -7.78 -10.01 -4.98
C ASP A 119 -8.78 -10.23 -3.83
N ARG A 120 -10.01 -10.63 -4.13
CA ARG A 120 -11.02 -10.99 -3.11
C ARG A 120 -10.58 -12.18 -2.27
N LEU A 121 -9.98 -13.20 -2.90
CA LEU A 121 -9.51 -14.38 -2.19
C LEU A 121 -8.37 -14.03 -1.20
N LYS A 122 -7.34 -13.33 -1.68
CA LYS A 122 -6.21 -12.89 -0.82
C LYS A 122 -6.68 -11.91 0.26
N GLY A 123 -7.53 -10.94 -0.12
CA GLY A 123 -8.08 -9.96 0.81
C GLY A 123 -8.93 -10.62 1.91
N ARG A 124 -9.70 -11.65 1.57
CA ARG A 124 -10.44 -12.43 2.57
C ARG A 124 -9.53 -13.22 3.50
N ALA A 125 -8.46 -13.82 2.98
CA ALA A 125 -7.49 -14.52 3.81
C ALA A 125 -6.83 -13.57 4.83
N TRP A 126 -6.44 -12.37 4.40
CA TRP A 126 -5.96 -11.32 5.31
C TRP A 126 -7.02 -10.91 6.34
N GLN A 127 -8.27 -10.68 5.93
CA GLN A 127 -9.35 -10.29 6.83
C GLN A 127 -9.59 -11.32 7.94
N GLU A 128 -9.58 -12.61 7.63
CA GLU A 128 -9.73 -13.67 8.63
C GLU A 128 -8.61 -13.65 9.67
N VAL A 129 -7.36 -13.41 9.24
CA VAL A 129 -6.23 -13.28 10.17
C VAL A 129 -6.33 -11.97 10.96
N LEU A 130 -6.64 -10.86 10.30
CA LEU A 130 -6.78 -9.54 10.94
C LEU A 130 -7.89 -9.52 12.01
N ALA A 131 -8.91 -10.36 11.87
CA ALA A 131 -10.01 -10.50 12.83
C ALA A 131 -9.64 -11.35 14.08
N LEU A 132 -8.49 -12.03 14.11
CA LEU A 132 -8.05 -12.78 15.29
C LEU A 132 -7.81 -11.84 16.48
N PRO A 133 -7.93 -12.31 17.73
CA PRO A 133 -7.64 -11.52 18.93
C PRO A 133 -6.21 -10.94 18.95
N GLU A 134 -6.07 -9.83 19.66
CA GLU A 134 -4.78 -9.14 19.93
C GLU A 134 -4.63 -8.91 21.44
N ASP A 135 -5.11 -9.85 22.24
CA ASP A 135 -5.24 -9.74 23.68
C ASP A 135 -3.95 -10.10 24.45
N SER A 136 -2.92 -10.55 23.75
CA SER A 136 -1.60 -10.81 24.31
C SER A 136 -0.48 -10.57 23.27
N PRO A 137 0.78 -10.38 23.72
CA PRO A 137 1.93 -10.30 22.83
C PRO A 137 2.07 -11.52 21.91
N GLU A 138 1.80 -12.72 22.43
CA GLU A 138 1.87 -13.99 21.70
C GLU A 138 0.77 -14.06 20.62
N ALA A 139 -0.41 -13.50 20.88
CA ALA A 139 -1.50 -13.41 19.89
C ALA A 139 -1.12 -12.49 18.74
N ILE A 140 -0.50 -11.35 19.03
CA ILE A 140 0.00 -10.40 18.04
C ILE A 140 1.11 -11.04 17.19
N GLU A 141 2.08 -11.70 17.83
CA GLU A 141 3.17 -12.40 17.13
C GLU A 141 2.63 -13.50 16.21
N ARG A 142 1.66 -14.30 16.70
CA ARG A 142 1.00 -15.32 15.89
C ARG A 142 0.27 -14.71 14.69
N LYS A 143 -0.41 -13.60 14.87
CA LYS A 143 -1.10 -12.88 13.79
C LYS A 143 -0.10 -12.38 12.74
N ALA A 144 1.00 -11.74 13.17
CA ALA A 144 2.08 -11.31 12.29
C ALA A 144 2.68 -12.47 11.49
N HIS A 145 2.92 -13.60 12.13
CA HIS A 145 3.41 -14.81 11.47
C HIS A 145 2.43 -15.34 10.41
N LEU A 146 1.13 -15.37 10.69
CA LEU A 146 0.11 -15.81 9.72
C LEU A 146 -0.02 -14.83 8.54
N LEU A 147 0.08 -13.52 8.79
CA LEU A 147 0.12 -12.52 7.72
C LEU A 147 1.34 -12.72 6.82
N ALA A 148 2.52 -12.95 7.42
CA ALA A 148 3.75 -13.21 6.68
C ALA A 148 3.67 -14.46 5.79
N LEU A 149 3.00 -15.53 6.24
CA LEU A 149 2.75 -16.74 5.43
C LEU A 149 1.88 -16.41 4.20
N ILE A 150 0.79 -15.65 4.39
CA ILE A 150 -0.08 -15.23 3.28
C ILE A 150 0.71 -14.34 2.32
N ASP A 151 1.46 -13.36 2.82
CA ASP A 151 2.27 -12.46 2.02
C ASP A 151 3.32 -13.20 1.20
N GLY A 152 3.97 -14.19 1.80
CA GLY A 152 4.93 -15.06 1.12
C GLY A 152 4.35 -15.79 -0.08
N MET A 153 3.07 -16.20 -0.01
CA MET A 153 2.37 -16.85 -1.12
C MET A 153 1.81 -15.85 -2.14
N VAL A 154 1.54 -14.62 -1.73
CA VAL A 154 0.88 -13.61 -2.58
C VAL A 154 1.88 -12.76 -3.37
N PHE A 155 3.00 -12.39 -2.77
CA PHE A 155 3.93 -11.41 -3.36
C PHE A 155 5.02 -12.03 -4.22
N TRP A 156 5.23 -13.34 -4.16
CA TRP A 156 6.24 -14.03 -4.96
C TRP A 156 5.67 -15.26 -5.66
N THR A 157 6.20 -15.56 -6.84
CA THR A 157 5.86 -16.81 -7.52
C THR A 157 6.62 -17.98 -6.90
N PRO A 158 6.06 -19.21 -6.92
CA PRO A 158 6.78 -20.40 -6.47
C PRO A 158 8.13 -20.60 -7.16
N GLU A 159 8.20 -20.29 -8.46
CA GLU A 159 9.44 -20.41 -9.24
C GLU A 159 10.52 -19.45 -8.75
N TYR A 160 10.13 -18.19 -8.41
CA TYR A 160 11.08 -17.23 -7.85
C TYR A 160 11.57 -17.69 -6.48
N LEU A 161 10.69 -18.05 -5.57
CA LEU A 161 11.05 -18.49 -4.21
C LEU A 161 11.98 -19.71 -4.25
N ASN A 162 11.66 -20.72 -5.08
CA ASN A 162 12.45 -21.93 -5.19
C ASN A 162 13.82 -21.71 -5.84
N ARG A 163 13.99 -20.67 -6.64
CA ARG A 163 15.27 -20.30 -7.25
C ARG A 163 16.13 -19.45 -6.31
N GLU A 164 15.53 -18.48 -5.63
CA GLU A 164 16.25 -17.43 -4.89
C GLU A 164 16.43 -17.76 -3.40
N ARG A 165 15.76 -18.80 -2.89
CA ARG A 165 15.78 -19.17 -1.47
C ARG A 165 16.11 -20.64 -1.29
N SER A 166 16.92 -20.95 -0.28
CA SER A 166 17.10 -22.33 0.18
C SER A 166 16.15 -22.67 1.31
N ILE A 167 15.90 -23.97 1.51
CA ILE A 167 14.98 -24.44 2.58
C ILE A 167 15.53 -24.09 3.98
N GLU A 168 16.84 -24.01 4.14
CA GLU A 168 17.49 -23.65 5.40
C GLU A 168 17.26 -22.19 5.80
N GLN A 169 16.93 -21.32 4.83
CA GLN A 169 16.64 -19.90 5.06
C GLN A 169 15.16 -19.64 5.40
N PHE A 170 14.30 -20.68 5.36
CA PHE A 170 12.86 -20.52 5.43
C PHE A 170 12.40 -19.79 6.71
N ASP A 171 12.81 -20.28 7.88
CA ASP A 171 12.34 -19.72 9.16
C ASP A 171 12.86 -18.30 9.39
N GLU A 172 14.12 -18.01 9.00
CA GLU A 172 14.70 -16.67 9.12
C GLU A 172 14.00 -15.67 8.18
N TRP A 173 13.75 -16.07 6.94
CA TRP A 173 13.05 -15.26 5.96
C TRP A 173 11.63 -14.94 6.41
N LEU A 174 10.88 -15.95 6.89
CA LEU A 174 9.52 -15.79 7.37
C LEU A 174 9.46 -14.88 8.63
N ALA A 175 10.37 -15.08 9.57
CA ALA A 175 10.49 -14.21 10.74
C ALA A 175 10.87 -12.77 10.32
N GLY A 176 11.70 -12.62 9.31
CA GLY A 176 12.03 -11.31 8.73
C GLY A 176 10.80 -10.57 8.20
N MET A 177 9.92 -11.26 7.50
CA MET A 177 8.64 -10.70 7.02
C MET A 177 7.70 -10.33 8.17
N ALA A 178 7.54 -11.20 9.15
CA ALA A 178 6.63 -10.98 10.28
C ALA A 178 7.00 -9.76 11.15
N ARG A 179 8.26 -9.32 11.14
CA ARG A 179 8.71 -8.14 11.91
C ARG A 179 8.04 -6.82 11.49
N PHE A 180 7.51 -6.74 10.30
CA PHE A 180 6.81 -5.54 9.81
C PHE A 180 5.39 -5.41 10.37
N ASP A 181 4.79 -6.50 10.87
CA ASP A 181 3.42 -6.54 11.37
C ASP A 181 3.39 -6.50 12.92
N ASN A 182 3.74 -5.36 13.52
CA ASN A 182 3.45 -5.10 14.93
C ASN A 182 1.98 -4.66 15.12
N ALA A 183 1.52 -4.52 16.34
CA ALA A 183 0.12 -4.18 16.66
C ALA A 183 -0.37 -2.89 15.95
N ALA A 184 0.46 -1.87 15.83
CA ALA A 184 0.14 -0.64 15.12
C ALA A 184 -0.01 -0.89 13.62
N ALA A 185 0.95 -1.56 12.99
CA ALA A 185 0.93 -1.89 11.57
C ALA A 185 -0.24 -2.82 11.20
N ILE A 186 -0.60 -3.77 12.07
CA ILE A 186 -1.74 -4.66 11.90
C ILE A 186 -3.06 -3.86 11.86
N SER A 187 -3.24 -2.91 12.78
CA SER A 187 -4.42 -2.03 12.82
C SER A 187 -4.54 -1.16 11.56
N ASP A 188 -3.42 -0.60 11.08
CA ASP A 188 -3.37 0.21 9.88
C ASP A 188 -3.64 -0.63 8.62
N ARG A 189 -3.07 -1.83 8.55
CA ARG A 189 -3.28 -2.81 7.49
C ARG A 189 -4.74 -3.21 7.33
N ALA A 190 -5.47 -3.36 8.43
CA ALA A 190 -6.89 -3.68 8.40
C ALA A 190 -7.70 -2.60 7.66
N SER A 191 -7.41 -1.32 7.90
CA SER A 191 -8.04 -0.19 7.22
C SER A 191 -7.71 -0.14 5.73
N HIS A 192 -6.45 -0.35 5.35
CA HIS A 192 -6.01 -0.43 3.96
C HIS A 192 -6.65 -1.60 3.20
N ASN A 193 -6.72 -2.78 3.83
CA ASN A 193 -7.37 -3.94 3.23
C ASN A 193 -8.86 -3.68 3.00
N ALA A 194 -9.55 -3.05 3.95
CA ALA A 194 -10.95 -2.68 3.82
C ALA A 194 -11.19 -1.65 2.70
N ALA A 195 -10.31 -0.66 2.56
CA ALA A 195 -10.37 0.34 1.49
C ALA A 195 -10.15 -0.31 0.11
N SER A 196 -9.14 -1.17 -0.03
CA SER A 196 -8.81 -1.87 -1.27
C SER A 196 -9.95 -2.79 -1.73
N ALA A 197 -10.63 -3.46 -0.79
CA ALA A 197 -11.72 -4.39 -1.10
C ALA A 197 -12.95 -3.72 -1.76
N GLN A 198 -13.05 -2.39 -1.68
CA GLN A 198 -14.12 -1.59 -2.26
C GLN A 198 -13.75 -0.98 -3.62
N HIS A 199 -12.50 -1.18 -4.08
CA HIS A 199 -12.01 -0.57 -5.31
C HIS A 199 -12.71 -1.15 -6.55
N ASP A 200 -13.40 -0.30 -7.30
CA ASP A 200 -14.05 -0.62 -8.58
C ASP A 200 -14.32 0.69 -9.35
N ILE A 201 -13.65 0.88 -10.46
CA ILE A 201 -13.80 2.07 -11.32
C ILE A 201 -14.67 1.84 -12.56
N ARG A 202 -15.31 0.67 -12.66
CA ARG A 202 -16.21 0.35 -13.79
C ARG A 202 -17.50 1.14 -13.73
#